data_5cbb7981eb50eabe76cfdb5642c572c4
#
_entry.id   5cbb7981eb50eabe76cfdb5642c572c4
#
_cell.length_a   1.000
_cell.length_b   1.000
_cell.length_c   1.000
_cell.angle_alpha   90.00
_cell.angle_beta   90.00
_cell.angle_gamma   90.00
#
_symmetry.space_group_name_H-M   'P 1'
#
loop_
_entity.id
_entity.type
_entity.pdbx_description
1 polymer ?
#
loop_
_entity_poly.entity_id
_entity_poly.type
_entity_poly.pdbx_seq_one_letter_code
_entity_poly.pdbx_strand_id
1 'polypeptide(L)'
;MGLVPMVIESSPRGERAFDIYSRLLKDRIIFLGTPINDQISNMIIAQLLFLESEEPDKDINMYIHSPGGSVHAGLAIYDTMQLIKPDVATMAVGVTASMGTVLLAGGARGKRFALPHATIHMHQAQGGSQGAATDIEIMAREILRLQTMLREILAKHTGQTYDKIAHDSDRDFWLTAEAAVEYGIVDEILQPSAAKDLTLVGGAASHDSES
;
A
#
# COMPACT_ATOMS: atom_id res chain seq x y z
N MET A 1 -4.07 -1.67 21.48
CA MET A 1 -3.67 -0.39 20.82
C MET A 1 -2.18 -0.24 21.06
N GLY A 2 -1.35 -0.35 20.03
CA GLY A 2 0.11 -0.17 20.20
C GLY A 2 0.44 1.28 20.52
N LEU A 3 1.53 1.51 21.25
CA LEU A 3 2.06 2.84 21.47
C LEU A 3 2.49 3.44 20.13
N VAL A 4 1.88 4.56 19.74
CA VAL A 4 2.30 5.33 18.56
C VAL A 4 3.43 6.26 19.01
N PRO A 5 4.65 6.16 18.46
CA PRO A 5 5.76 7.03 18.85
C PRO A 5 5.46 8.51 18.55
N MET A 6 5.93 9.40 19.44
CA MET A 6 5.87 10.84 19.26
C MET A 6 7.23 11.37 18.79
N VAL A 7 7.21 12.29 17.84
CA VAL A 7 8.38 13.02 17.32
C VAL A 7 8.26 14.49 17.68
N ILE A 8 9.31 15.09 18.17
CA ILE A 8 9.37 16.52 18.48
C ILE A 8 10.20 17.21 17.39
N GLU A 9 9.58 18.16 16.70
CA GLU A 9 10.27 19.06 15.76
C GLU A 9 10.54 20.39 16.44
N SER A 10 11.81 20.79 16.49
CA SER A 10 12.23 22.10 16.97
C SER A 10 12.33 23.08 15.80
N SER A 11 11.71 24.23 15.92
CA SER A 11 11.77 25.32 14.94
C SER A 11 12.03 26.66 15.62
N PRO A 12 12.39 27.72 14.88
CA PRO A 12 12.51 29.07 15.45
C PRO A 12 11.23 29.60 16.13
N ARG A 13 10.09 28.96 15.85
CA ARG A 13 8.76 29.30 16.42
C ARG A 13 8.40 28.42 17.63
N GLY A 14 9.31 27.57 18.11
CA GLY A 14 9.11 26.65 19.24
C GLY A 14 9.08 25.18 18.80
N GLU A 15 8.81 24.33 19.77
CA GLU A 15 8.72 22.88 19.59
C GLU A 15 7.28 22.45 19.31
N ARG A 16 7.13 21.49 18.40
CA ARG A 16 5.84 20.84 18.10
C ARG A 16 5.99 19.33 18.17
N ALA A 17 5.08 18.69 18.88
CA ALA A 17 4.99 17.24 18.95
C ALA A 17 3.99 16.72 17.90
N PHE A 18 4.40 15.68 17.15
CA PHE A 18 3.57 14.95 16.22
C PHE A 18 3.63 13.46 16.55
N ASP A 19 2.56 12.72 16.37
CA ASP A 19 2.71 11.29 16.23
C ASP A 19 3.42 10.94 14.91
N ILE A 20 4.01 9.74 14.82
CA ILE A 20 4.84 9.37 13.67
C ILE A 20 4.06 9.38 12.35
N TYR A 21 2.78 8.99 12.34
CA TYR A 21 1.97 8.98 11.12
C TYR A 21 1.63 10.39 10.67
N SER A 22 1.25 11.28 11.60
CA SER A 22 1.05 12.71 11.31
C SER A 22 2.32 13.37 10.80
N ARG A 23 3.50 12.95 11.30
CA ARG A 23 4.77 13.47 10.81
C ARG A 23 5.08 13.00 9.38
N LEU A 24 4.86 11.72 9.09
CA LEU A 24 5.02 11.16 7.74
C LEU A 24 4.04 11.80 6.75
N LEU A 25 2.81 12.07 7.17
CA LEU A 25 1.79 12.70 6.34
C LEU A 25 2.23 14.10 5.85
N LYS A 26 2.98 14.86 6.65
CA LYS A 26 3.59 16.14 6.20
C LYS A 26 4.55 15.97 5.02
N ASP A 27 5.21 14.81 4.92
CA ASP A 27 6.08 14.45 3.81
C ASP A 27 5.31 13.71 2.70
N ARG A 28 3.97 13.78 2.73
CA ARG A 28 3.05 13.16 1.78
C ARG A 28 3.14 11.63 1.74
N ILE A 29 3.46 11.03 2.88
CA ILE A 29 3.59 9.57 3.05
C ILE A 29 2.38 9.06 3.82
N ILE A 30 1.66 8.13 3.21
CA ILE A 30 0.57 7.35 3.82
C ILE A 30 1.07 5.93 4.06
N PHE A 31 0.79 5.37 5.22
CA PHE A 31 1.17 4.01 5.56
C PHE A 31 -0.05 3.13 5.82
N LEU A 32 -0.29 2.17 4.90
CA LEU A 32 -1.32 1.14 5.03
C LEU A 32 -0.66 -0.14 5.56
N GLY A 33 -0.57 -0.25 6.90
CA GLY A 33 0.15 -1.32 7.61
C GLY A 33 -0.76 -2.32 8.35
N THR A 34 -2.05 -2.40 8.01
CA THR A 34 -3.05 -3.20 8.73
C THR A 34 -4.03 -3.86 7.76
N PRO A 35 -4.87 -4.81 8.23
CA PRO A 35 -6.02 -5.25 7.45
C PRO A 35 -6.95 -4.08 7.09
N ILE A 36 -7.51 -4.14 5.88
CA ILE A 36 -8.40 -3.11 5.33
C ILE A 36 -9.83 -3.35 5.84
N ASN A 37 -10.34 -2.36 6.55
CA ASN A 37 -11.73 -2.27 7.02
C ASN A 37 -12.26 -0.84 6.81
N ASP A 38 -13.53 -0.59 7.12
CA ASP A 38 -14.14 0.71 6.91
C ASP A 38 -13.44 1.85 7.66
N GLN A 39 -12.97 1.60 8.89
CA GLN A 39 -12.26 2.61 9.68
C GLN A 39 -10.93 3.00 9.03
N ILE A 40 -10.14 2.01 8.60
CA ILE A 40 -8.86 2.23 7.90
C ILE A 40 -9.11 2.91 6.56
N SER A 41 -10.11 2.45 5.80
CA SER A 41 -10.49 3.06 4.53
C SER A 41 -10.82 4.54 4.68
N ASN A 42 -11.70 4.89 5.60
CA ASN A 42 -12.08 6.28 5.86
C ASN A 42 -10.88 7.15 6.24
N MET A 43 -9.95 6.62 7.04
CA MET A 43 -8.73 7.32 7.42
C MET A 43 -7.79 7.57 6.22
N ILE A 44 -7.58 6.56 5.37
CA ILE A 44 -6.74 6.69 4.17
C ILE A 44 -7.37 7.68 3.18
N ILE A 45 -8.69 7.59 2.94
CA ILE A 45 -9.41 8.51 2.07
C ILE A 45 -9.28 9.95 2.56
N ALA A 46 -9.48 10.19 3.87
CA ALA A 46 -9.33 11.52 4.44
C ALA A 46 -7.90 12.07 4.26
N GLN A 47 -6.86 11.23 4.39
CA GLN A 47 -5.49 11.62 4.15
C GLN A 47 -5.23 11.94 2.66
N LEU A 48 -5.77 11.15 1.73
CA LEU A 48 -5.65 11.41 0.29
C LEU A 48 -6.27 12.76 -0.09
N LEU A 49 -7.49 13.03 0.36
CA LEU A 49 -8.21 14.28 0.10
C LEU A 49 -7.51 15.50 0.76
N PHE A 50 -7.00 15.32 1.97
CA PHE A 50 -6.22 16.35 2.66
C PHE A 50 -4.96 16.71 1.87
N LEU A 51 -4.18 15.72 1.43
CA LEU A 51 -2.95 15.94 0.66
C LEU A 51 -3.22 16.55 -0.72
N GLU A 52 -4.33 16.19 -1.37
CA GLU A 52 -4.77 16.86 -2.60
C GLU A 52 -5.07 18.34 -2.35
N SER A 53 -5.79 18.67 -1.26
CA SER A 53 -6.15 20.05 -0.95
C SER A 53 -4.94 20.93 -0.61
N GLU A 54 -3.87 20.35 -0.03
CA GLU A 54 -2.65 21.09 0.32
C GLU A 54 -1.78 21.39 -0.92
N GLU A 55 -1.48 20.36 -1.73
CA GLU A 55 -0.60 20.49 -2.90
C GLU A 55 -1.05 19.51 -4.01
N PRO A 56 -1.98 19.91 -4.88
CA PRO A 56 -2.58 19.03 -5.87
C PRO A 56 -1.63 18.56 -6.99
N ASP A 57 -0.47 19.17 -7.13
CA ASP A 57 0.51 18.88 -8.19
C ASP A 57 1.68 18.00 -7.70
N LYS A 58 1.68 17.61 -6.42
CA LYS A 58 2.73 16.77 -5.86
C LYS A 58 2.24 15.35 -5.62
N ASP A 59 3.06 14.37 -5.93
CA ASP A 59 2.78 12.95 -5.70
C ASP A 59 2.50 12.64 -4.22
N ILE A 60 1.71 11.60 -4.01
CA ILE A 60 1.45 10.99 -2.71
C ILE A 60 2.12 9.62 -2.70
N ASN A 61 2.86 9.29 -1.64
CA ASN A 61 3.54 8.00 -1.50
C ASN A 61 2.77 7.10 -0.54
N MET A 62 2.23 5.99 -1.03
CA MET A 62 1.51 5.01 -0.21
C MET A 62 2.33 3.74 -0.02
N TYR A 63 2.79 3.51 1.21
CA TYR A 63 3.48 2.29 1.61
C TYR A 63 2.45 1.25 2.05
N ILE A 64 2.52 0.05 1.48
CA ILE A 64 1.52 -1.00 1.70
C ILE A 64 2.19 -2.24 2.31
N HIS A 65 1.79 -2.56 3.55
CA HIS A 65 2.12 -3.80 4.25
C HIS A 65 0.83 -4.35 4.85
N SER A 66 0.02 -5.00 4.02
CA SER A 66 -1.34 -5.37 4.38
C SER A 66 -1.73 -6.75 3.84
N PRO A 67 -2.41 -7.57 4.63
CA PRO A 67 -2.98 -8.85 4.16
C PRO A 67 -4.21 -8.65 3.26
N GLY A 68 -4.63 -7.42 2.99
CA GLY A 68 -5.90 -7.10 2.34
C GLY A 68 -7.05 -6.94 3.33
N GLY A 69 -8.26 -7.28 2.93
CA GLY A 69 -9.45 -7.18 3.79
C GLY A 69 -10.73 -6.91 3.01
N SER A 70 -11.62 -6.07 3.55
CA SER A 70 -12.92 -5.75 2.96
C SER A 70 -12.78 -5.18 1.55
N VAL A 71 -13.45 -5.84 0.59
CA VAL A 71 -13.44 -5.42 -0.83
C VAL A 71 -14.04 -4.02 -0.98
N HIS A 72 -15.20 -3.75 -0.37
CA HIS A 72 -15.83 -2.43 -0.47
C HIS A 72 -14.98 -1.32 0.12
N ALA A 73 -14.38 -1.55 1.28
CA ALA A 73 -13.47 -0.60 1.92
C ALA A 73 -12.23 -0.33 1.05
N GLY A 74 -11.68 -1.38 0.43
CA GLY A 74 -10.55 -1.23 -0.48
C GLY A 74 -10.90 -0.55 -1.80
N LEU A 75 -12.08 -0.84 -2.38
CA LEU A 75 -12.56 -0.14 -3.57
C LEU A 75 -12.78 1.35 -3.33
N ALA A 76 -13.25 1.73 -2.13
CA ALA A 76 -13.37 3.15 -1.78
C ALA A 76 -12.02 3.87 -1.75
N ILE A 77 -10.95 3.22 -1.26
CA ILE A 77 -9.59 3.75 -1.35
C ILE A 77 -9.13 3.83 -2.82
N TYR A 78 -9.32 2.73 -3.58
CA TYR A 78 -8.94 2.66 -4.99
C TYR A 78 -9.59 3.76 -5.81
N ASP A 79 -10.89 3.93 -5.71
CA ASP A 79 -11.63 4.95 -6.46
C ASP A 79 -11.15 6.36 -6.08
N THR A 80 -10.85 6.61 -4.81
CA THR A 80 -10.28 7.88 -4.36
C THR A 80 -8.89 8.12 -4.97
N MET A 81 -8.02 7.09 -4.99
CA MET A 81 -6.70 7.17 -5.64
C MET A 81 -6.83 7.52 -7.14
N GLN A 82 -7.88 7.02 -7.82
CA GLN A 82 -8.10 7.31 -9.24
C GLN A 82 -8.76 8.68 -9.47
N LEU A 83 -9.48 9.22 -8.47
CA LEU A 83 -10.24 10.46 -8.57
C LEU A 83 -9.38 11.70 -8.35
N ILE A 84 -8.49 11.66 -7.36
CA ILE A 84 -7.66 12.81 -6.96
C ILE A 84 -6.65 13.19 -8.05
N LYS A 85 -6.29 14.48 -8.09
CA LYS A 85 -5.34 15.01 -9.08
C LYS A 85 -3.90 14.52 -8.88
N PRO A 86 -3.36 14.44 -7.64
CA PRO A 86 -2.02 13.92 -7.40
C PRO A 86 -1.86 12.48 -7.86
N ASP A 87 -0.72 12.15 -8.49
CA ASP A 87 -0.35 10.75 -8.68
C ASP A 87 -0.11 10.07 -7.34
N VAL A 88 -0.66 8.88 -7.16
CA VAL A 88 -0.40 8.04 -5.99
C VAL A 88 0.67 7.01 -6.37
N ALA A 89 1.89 7.24 -5.90
CA ALA A 89 2.95 6.25 -5.97
C ALA A 89 2.73 5.17 -4.89
N THR A 90 2.79 3.90 -5.27
CA THR A 90 2.55 2.78 -4.36
C THR A 90 3.80 1.94 -4.16
N MET A 91 4.00 1.44 -2.94
CA MET A 91 5.19 0.66 -2.58
C MET A 91 4.83 -0.55 -1.73
N ALA A 92 5.12 -1.75 -2.24
CA ALA A 92 5.00 -2.99 -1.47
C ALA A 92 6.14 -3.12 -0.46
N VAL A 93 5.78 -3.31 0.81
CA VAL A 93 6.72 -3.52 1.92
C VAL A 93 6.30 -4.79 2.66
N GLY A 94 7.22 -5.76 2.79
CA GLY A 94 6.92 -7.04 3.45
C GLY A 94 5.87 -7.83 2.67
N VAL A 95 4.64 -7.97 3.19
CA VAL A 95 3.55 -8.65 2.49
C VAL A 95 2.49 -7.65 2.01
N THR A 96 2.11 -7.78 0.74
CA THR A 96 1.00 -7.03 0.14
C THR A 96 0.07 -8.03 -0.54
N ALA A 97 -1.11 -8.24 0.04
CA ALA A 97 -1.97 -9.36 -0.34
C ALA A 97 -3.42 -8.95 -0.63
N SER A 98 -4.10 -9.74 -1.48
CA SER A 98 -5.52 -9.63 -1.75
C SER A 98 -5.91 -8.20 -2.18
N MET A 99 -6.81 -7.53 -1.45
CA MET A 99 -7.18 -6.12 -1.73
C MET A 99 -5.98 -5.17 -1.66
N GLY A 100 -4.94 -5.48 -0.85
CA GLY A 100 -3.69 -4.72 -0.83
C GLY A 100 -2.96 -4.77 -2.18
N THR A 101 -2.97 -5.90 -2.87
CA THR A 101 -2.39 -6.06 -4.22
C THR A 101 -3.16 -5.24 -5.26
N VAL A 102 -4.48 -5.15 -5.12
CA VAL A 102 -5.31 -4.29 -6.00
C VAL A 102 -4.93 -2.82 -5.84
N LEU A 103 -4.75 -2.35 -4.59
CA LEU A 103 -4.31 -0.98 -4.31
C LEU A 103 -2.88 -0.73 -4.82
N LEU A 104 -1.97 -1.69 -4.66
CA LEU A 104 -0.60 -1.62 -5.18
C LEU A 104 -0.60 -1.46 -6.70
N ALA A 105 -1.31 -2.33 -7.41
CA ALA A 105 -1.43 -2.26 -8.86
C ALA A 105 -2.14 -0.99 -9.33
N GLY A 106 -3.07 -0.45 -8.52
CA GLY A 106 -3.84 0.78 -8.76
C GLY A 106 -3.05 2.08 -8.64
N GLY A 107 -1.78 2.04 -8.25
CA GLY A 107 -0.89 3.20 -8.26
C GLY A 107 -0.66 3.78 -9.66
N ALA A 108 -0.16 5.01 -9.72
CA ALA A 108 0.16 5.68 -10.98
C ALA A 108 1.21 4.88 -11.78
N ARG A 109 0.98 4.74 -13.07
CA ARG A 109 1.87 3.97 -13.96
C ARG A 109 3.28 4.56 -13.96
N GLY A 110 4.29 3.71 -13.82
CA GLY A 110 5.70 4.10 -13.66
C GLY A 110 6.06 4.51 -12.22
N LYS A 111 5.10 4.49 -11.27
CA LYS A 111 5.30 4.87 -9.87
C LYS A 111 4.82 3.77 -8.90
N ARG A 112 4.81 2.51 -9.36
CA ARG A 112 4.45 1.35 -8.55
C ARG A 112 5.71 0.56 -8.24
N PHE A 113 6.04 0.42 -6.96
CA PHE A 113 7.32 -0.11 -6.51
C PHE A 113 7.16 -1.31 -5.59
N ALA A 114 8.21 -2.13 -5.50
CA ALA A 114 8.36 -3.14 -4.47
C ALA A 114 9.74 -3.04 -3.82
N LEU A 115 9.84 -3.34 -2.53
CA LEU A 115 11.13 -3.60 -1.90
C LEU A 115 11.62 -5.01 -2.29
N PRO A 116 12.95 -5.28 -2.28
CA PRO A 116 13.52 -6.53 -2.82
C PRO A 116 12.97 -7.82 -2.20
N HIS A 117 12.55 -7.78 -0.94
CA HIS A 117 12.00 -8.94 -0.23
C HIS A 117 10.49 -8.85 0.00
N ALA A 118 9.82 -7.94 -0.70
CA ALA A 118 8.37 -7.87 -0.65
C ALA A 118 7.76 -9.11 -1.30
N THR A 119 6.69 -9.59 -0.70
CA THR A 119 5.88 -10.69 -1.22
C THR A 119 4.51 -10.16 -1.61
N ILE A 120 4.11 -10.41 -2.83
CA ILE A 120 2.82 -10.01 -3.37
C ILE A 120 1.93 -11.24 -3.51
N HIS A 121 0.65 -11.13 -3.16
CA HIS A 121 -0.25 -12.25 -3.19
C HIS A 121 -1.61 -11.88 -3.75
N MET A 122 -2.10 -12.70 -4.66
CA MET A 122 -3.45 -12.62 -5.22
C MET A 122 -4.23 -13.90 -4.92
N HIS A 123 -5.53 -13.79 -4.75
CA HIS A 123 -6.49 -14.90 -4.68
C HIS A 123 -7.89 -14.39 -5.05
N GLN A 124 -8.81 -15.34 -5.29
CA GLN A 124 -10.19 -15.00 -5.58
C GLN A 124 -10.88 -14.29 -4.40
N ALA A 125 -11.95 -13.55 -4.69
CA ALA A 125 -12.77 -12.94 -3.66
C ALA A 125 -13.35 -14.03 -2.73
N GLN A 126 -13.23 -13.80 -1.43
CA GLN A 126 -13.74 -14.69 -0.40
C GLN A 126 -14.92 -14.04 0.31
N GLY A 127 -15.91 -14.83 0.63
CA GLY A 127 -17.06 -14.39 1.38
C GLY A 127 -17.98 -15.58 1.69
N GLY A 128 -18.97 -15.33 2.51
CA GLY A 128 -19.97 -16.34 2.88
C GLY A 128 -21.24 -15.71 3.40
N SER A 129 -22.33 -16.46 3.39
CA SER A 129 -23.60 -16.06 3.95
C SER A 129 -24.29 -17.26 4.59
N GLN A 130 -25.11 -16.97 5.60
CA GLN A 130 -26.00 -17.94 6.24
C GLN A 130 -27.41 -17.36 6.24
N GLY A 131 -28.42 -18.21 6.11
CA GLY A 131 -29.82 -17.77 6.11
C GLY A 131 -30.68 -18.53 5.11
N ALA A 132 -31.72 -17.89 4.60
CA ALA A 132 -32.59 -18.46 3.59
C ALA A 132 -31.85 -18.70 2.27
N ALA A 133 -32.24 -19.71 1.49
CA ALA A 133 -31.59 -20.05 0.23
C ALA A 133 -31.51 -18.85 -0.74
N THR A 134 -32.55 -18.05 -0.81
CA THR A 134 -32.61 -16.83 -1.63
C THR A 134 -31.55 -15.79 -1.20
N ASP A 135 -31.37 -15.60 0.12
CA ASP A 135 -30.37 -14.66 0.66
C ASP A 135 -28.94 -15.11 0.34
N ILE A 136 -28.69 -16.43 0.43
CA ILE A 136 -27.42 -17.04 0.06
C ILE A 136 -27.14 -16.83 -1.45
N GLU A 137 -28.16 -17.02 -2.31
CA GLU A 137 -28.01 -16.79 -3.74
C GLU A 137 -27.71 -15.33 -4.10
N ILE A 138 -28.40 -14.37 -3.44
CA ILE A 138 -28.15 -12.93 -3.63
C ILE A 138 -26.71 -12.60 -3.25
N MET A 139 -26.22 -13.09 -2.10
CA MET A 139 -24.86 -12.84 -1.65
C MET A 139 -23.83 -13.50 -2.57
N ALA A 140 -24.08 -14.70 -3.05
CA ALA A 140 -23.20 -15.37 -4.01
C ALA A 140 -23.04 -14.58 -5.31
N ARG A 141 -24.14 -14.03 -5.85
CA ARG A 141 -24.10 -13.15 -7.03
C ARG A 141 -23.28 -11.89 -6.78
N GLU A 142 -23.41 -11.28 -5.60
CA GLU A 142 -22.65 -10.09 -5.25
C GLU A 142 -21.15 -10.40 -5.13
N ILE A 143 -20.74 -11.52 -4.51
CA ILE A 143 -19.35 -11.96 -4.44
C ILE A 143 -18.78 -12.15 -5.86
N LEU A 144 -19.52 -12.80 -6.76
CA LEU A 144 -19.09 -12.99 -8.14
C LEU A 144 -18.97 -11.67 -8.91
N ARG A 145 -19.88 -10.72 -8.67
CA ARG A 145 -19.81 -9.36 -9.27
C ARG A 145 -18.55 -8.63 -8.80
N LEU A 146 -18.26 -8.65 -7.50
CA LEU A 146 -17.05 -8.04 -6.94
C LEU A 146 -15.78 -8.72 -7.46
N GLN A 147 -15.77 -10.03 -7.54
CA GLN A 147 -14.63 -10.78 -8.11
C GLN A 147 -14.35 -10.38 -9.55
N THR A 148 -15.39 -10.27 -10.40
CA THR A 148 -15.24 -9.81 -11.78
C THR A 148 -14.63 -8.41 -11.82
N MET A 149 -15.15 -7.47 -11.04
CA MET A 149 -14.64 -6.10 -10.94
C MET A 149 -13.15 -6.05 -10.53
N LEU A 150 -12.75 -6.81 -9.51
CA LEU A 150 -11.34 -6.84 -9.07
C LEU A 150 -10.41 -7.41 -10.15
N ARG A 151 -10.86 -8.43 -10.88
CA ARG A 151 -10.11 -9.01 -12.00
C ARG A 151 -9.96 -8.03 -13.18
N GLU A 152 -11.00 -7.25 -13.47
CA GLU A 152 -10.97 -6.19 -14.49
C GLU A 152 -10.00 -5.06 -14.07
N ILE A 153 -10.02 -4.64 -12.81
CA ILE A 153 -9.08 -3.65 -12.26
C ILE A 153 -7.63 -4.16 -12.41
N LEU A 154 -7.36 -5.40 -11.99
CA LEU A 154 -6.03 -5.99 -12.11
C LEU A 154 -5.60 -6.11 -13.57
N ALA A 155 -6.47 -6.58 -14.46
CA ALA A 155 -6.18 -6.67 -15.90
C ALA A 155 -5.83 -5.30 -16.50
N LYS A 156 -6.60 -4.27 -16.16
CA LYS A 156 -6.36 -2.87 -16.59
C LYS A 156 -4.97 -2.37 -16.18
N HIS A 157 -4.57 -2.61 -14.93
CA HIS A 157 -3.34 -2.04 -14.40
C HIS A 157 -2.08 -2.87 -14.70
N THR A 158 -2.22 -4.20 -14.80
CA THR A 158 -1.09 -5.09 -15.09
C THR A 158 -0.80 -5.26 -16.58
N GLY A 159 -1.78 -5.00 -17.44
CA GLY A 159 -1.73 -5.31 -18.87
C GLY A 159 -1.92 -6.80 -19.19
N GLN A 160 -2.21 -7.64 -18.20
CA GLN A 160 -2.57 -9.04 -18.39
C GLN A 160 -4.01 -9.15 -18.92
N THR A 161 -4.32 -10.27 -19.58
CA THR A 161 -5.70 -10.57 -19.99
C THR A 161 -6.56 -10.90 -18.77
N TYR A 162 -7.87 -10.63 -18.87
CA TYR A 162 -8.82 -11.03 -17.84
C TYR A 162 -8.74 -12.53 -17.52
N ASP A 163 -8.65 -13.38 -18.55
CA ASP A 163 -8.60 -14.83 -18.40
C ASP A 163 -7.34 -15.27 -17.65
N LYS A 164 -6.19 -14.62 -17.91
CA LYS A 164 -4.96 -14.91 -17.16
C LYS A 164 -5.10 -14.50 -15.69
N ILE A 165 -5.62 -13.31 -15.41
CA ILE A 165 -5.89 -12.87 -14.02
C ILE A 165 -6.88 -13.83 -13.34
N ALA A 166 -7.94 -14.27 -14.05
CA ALA A 166 -8.94 -15.18 -13.52
C ALA A 166 -8.35 -16.55 -13.20
N HIS A 167 -7.50 -17.08 -14.07
CA HIS A 167 -6.81 -18.35 -13.87
C HIS A 167 -5.83 -18.28 -12.69
N ASP A 168 -4.96 -17.28 -12.67
CA ASP A 168 -3.89 -17.17 -11.68
C ASP A 168 -4.43 -16.85 -10.27
N SER A 169 -5.51 -16.04 -10.19
CA SER A 169 -6.14 -15.68 -8.92
C SER A 169 -7.21 -16.68 -8.44
N ASP A 170 -7.42 -17.80 -9.13
CA ASP A 170 -8.41 -18.81 -8.69
C ASP A 170 -8.02 -19.48 -7.36
N ARG A 171 -6.71 -19.57 -7.12
CA ARG A 171 -6.13 -20.04 -5.87
C ARG A 171 -5.07 -19.03 -5.39
N ASP A 172 -4.38 -19.36 -4.30
CA ASP A 172 -3.28 -18.56 -3.79
C ASP A 172 -2.16 -18.44 -4.83
N PHE A 173 -1.89 -17.25 -5.27
CA PHE A 173 -0.85 -16.93 -6.23
C PHE A 173 0.15 -15.95 -5.62
N TRP A 174 1.33 -16.48 -5.29
CA TRP A 174 2.41 -15.76 -4.62
C TRP A 174 3.47 -15.33 -5.61
N LEU A 175 3.89 -14.08 -5.50
CA LEU A 175 4.90 -13.46 -6.36
C LEU A 175 6.02 -12.87 -5.50
N THR A 176 7.27 -13.07 -5.94
CA THR A 176 8.41 -12.27 -5.49
C THR A 176 8.32 -10.86 -6.08
N ALA A 177 9.18 -9.94 -5.65
CA ALA A 177 9.25 -8.60 -6.22
C ALA A 177 9.56 -8.64 -7.73
N GLU A 178 10.49 -9.52 -8.16
CA GLU A 178 10.87 -9.71 -9.57
C GLU A 178 9.68 -10.22 -10.39
N ALA A 179 9.01 -11.25 -9.91
CA ALA A 179 7.84 -11.82 -10.58
C ALA A 179 6.68 -10.80 -10.65
N ALA A 180 6.55 -9.92 -9.67
CA ALA A 180 5.53 -8.87 -9.68
C ALA A 180 5.81 -7.77 -10.72
N VAL A 181 7.09 -7.47 -11.00
CA VAL A 181 7.49 -6.60 -12.12
C VAL A 181 7.16 -7.28 -13.45
N GLU A 182 7.57 -8.54 -13.65
CA GLU A 182 7.29 -9.30 -14.88
C GLU A 182 5.78 -9.44 -15.14
N TYR A 183 5.00 -9.59 -14.07
CA TYR A 183 3.55 -9.69 -14.14
C TYR A 183 2.88 -8.33 -14.45
N GLY A 184 3.54 -7.22 -14.14
CA GLY A 184 3.05 -5.86 -14.33
C GLY A 184 2.26 -5.29 -13.15
N ILE A 185 2.31 -5.92 -11.97
CA ILE A 185 1.70 -5.39 -10.74
C ILE A 185 2.46 -4.16 -10.25
N VAL A 186 3.80 -4.20 -10.34
CA VAL A 186 4.68 -3.08 -10.03
C VAL A 186 5.56 -2.75 -11.24
N ASP A 187 6.14 -1.56 -11.26
CA ASP A 187 6.96 -1.07 -12.36
C ASP A 187 8.46 -1.29 -12.10
N GLU A 188 8.89 -1.25 -10.82
CA GLU A 188 10.30 -1.31 -10.46
C GLU A 188 10.52 -1.85 -9.04
N ILE A 189 11.68 -2.49 -8.82
CA ILE A 189 12.18 -2.86 -7.49
C ILE A 189 13.13 -1.78 -7.01
N LEU A 190 12.81 -1.13 -5.88
CA LEU A 190 13.70 -0.15 -5.28
C LEU A 190 14.87 -0.85 -4.59
N GLN A 191 16.04 -0.76 -5.19
CA GLN A 191 17.28 -1.27 -4.61
C GLN A 191 17.78 -0.32 -3.51
N PRO A 192 18.45 -0.84 -2.46
CA PRO A 192 19.19 0.00 -1.53
C PRO A 192 20.15 0.88 -2.34
N SER A 193 20.19 2.19 -2.07
CA SER A 193 21.17 3.03 -2.74
C SER A 193 22.57 2.48 -2.46
N ALA A 194 23.39 2.27 -3.49
CA ALA A 194 24.77 1.80 -3.39
C ALA A 194 25.69 2.76 -2.57
N ALA A 195 25.17 3.88 -2.13
CA ALA A 195 25.86 4.94 -1.39
C ALA A 195 25.68 4.89 0.12
N LYS A 196 25.20 3.78 0.70
CA LYS A 196 25.29 3.58 2.16
C LYS A 196 26.46 2.67 2.49
N ASP A 197 27.69 3.11 2.17
CA ASP A 197 28.82 2.78 3.03
C ASP A 197 28.47 3.31 4.43
N LEU A 198 27.94 2.42 5.26
CA LEU A 198 27.88 2.60 6.68
C LEU A 198 29.33 2.60 7.19
N THR A 199 30.03 3.69 7.02
CA THR A 199 31.17 4.02 7.85
C THR A 199 30.62 4.17 9.26
N LEU A 200 30.61 3.06 9.98
CA LEU A 200 30.56 3.07 11.44
C LEU A 200 31.81 3.84 11.87
N VAL A 201 31.66 5.14 12.04
CA VAL A 201 32.67 5.97 12.71
C VAL A 201 32.64 5.56 14.19
N GLY A 202 33.35 4.48 14.47
CA GLY A 202 33.81 4.19 15.81
C GLY A 202 34.87 5.22 16.16
N GLY A 203 34.45 6.34 16.73
CA GLY A 203 35.33 7.29 17.35
C GLY A 203 35.99 6.64 18.58
N ALA A 204 37.15 6.03 18.37
CA ALA A 204 38.07 5.75 19.47
C ALA A 204 38.61 7.09 19.94
N ALA A 205 38.14 7.59 21.07
CA ALA A 205 38.78 8.65 21.82
C ALA A 205 40.11 8.11 22.33
N SER A 206 41.22 8.48 21.68
CA SER A 206 42.55 8.34 22.23
C SER A 206 42.67 9.33 23.38
N HIS A 207 42.69 8.82 24.62
CA HIS A 207 43.26 9.51 25.74
C HIS A 207 44.78 9.52 25.58
N ASP A 208 45.31 10.60 25.06
CA ASP A 208 46.70 10.91 25.25
C ASP A 208 46.86 11.57 26.63
N SER A 209 47.47 10.80 27.51
CA SER A 209 48.04 11.27 28.76
C SER A 209 49.42 11.81 28.47
N GLU A 210 49.64 13.09 28.61
CA GLU A 210 51.00 13.67 28.80
C GLU A 210 51.10 14.35 30.13
N SER A 211 52.05 13.81 30.92
CA SER A 211 52.97 14.37 31.92
C SER A 211 52.51 15.49 32.83
#